data_8b685bfd8c19c9632d16311ffe5453d8
#
_entry.id   8b685bfd8c19c9632d16311ffe5453d8
#
_cell.length_a   1.000
_cell.length_b   1.000
_cell.length_c   1.000
_cell.angle_alpha   90.00
_cell.angle_beta   90.00
_cell.angle_gamma   90.00
#
_symmetry.space_group_name_H-M   'P 1'
#
loop_
_entity.id
_entity.type
_entity.pdbx_description
1 polymer ?
#
loop_
_entity_poly.entity_id
_entity_poly.type
_entity_poly.pdbx_seq_one_letter_code
_entity_poly.pdbx_strand_id
1 'polypeptide(L)'
;MVNLVIVSHSARLGEGVGELARQMLINDGCKLAIAAGIDDPDSPIGTDPLKVMEAIESVADTDHVLVMMDIGSALLSTETALELLDPNIAAKVRLCAAPLVEGTLAATVSAATGSDIDKVIADAQNALEAKRVQLGLDARQEASPQPQTDDETHE
;
A
#
# COMPACT_ATOMS: atom_id res chain seq x y z
N MET A 1 -3.62 -2.11 16.59
CA MET A 1 -4.19 -2.82 15.45
C MET A 1 -4.14 -1.93 14.20
N VAL A 2 -3.87 -2.53 13.06
CA VAL A 2 -3.75 -1.80 11.79
C VAL A 2 -4.63 -2.46 10.74
N ASN A 3 -5.47 -1.66 10.07
CA ASN A 3 -6.25 -2.11 8.92
C ASN A 3 -5.67 -1.47 7.66
N LEU A 4 -5.95 -2.04 6.49
CA LEU A 4 -5.39 -1.58 5.23
C LEU A 4 -6.46 -1.14 4.25
N VAL A 5 -6.11 -0.12 3.45
CA VAL A 5 -6.88 0.30 2.28
C VAL A 5 -5.97 0.19 1.07
N ILE A 6 -6.47 -0.42 0.01
CA ILE A 6 -5.77 -0.58 -1.25
C ILE A 6 -6.37 0.40 -2.26
N VAL A 7 -5.57 1.34 -2.75
CA VAL A 7 -5.99 2.33 -3.75
C VAL A 7 -5.31 2.02 -5.08
N SER A 8 -6.09 1.82 -6.11
CA SER A 8 -5.57 1.51 -7.44
C SER A 8 -6.37 2.23 -8.52
N HIS A 9 -5.72 2.55 -9.62
CA HIS A 9 -6.37 3.13 -10.80
C HIS A 9 -7.25 2.11 -11.51
N SER A 10 -7.01 0.82 -11.29
CA SER A 10 -7.74 -0.26 -11.94
C SER A 10 -8.52 -1.06 -10.89
N ALA A 11 -9.83 -1.17 -11.09
CA ALA A 11 -10.67 -1.98 -10.19
C ALA A 11 -10.18 -3.43 -10.16
N ARG A 12 -9.83 -3.99 -11.32
CA ARG A 12 -9.36 -5.37 -11.40
C ARG A 12 -8.03 -5.57 -10.67
N LEU A 13 -7.11 -4.62 -10.81
CA LEU A 13 -5.83 -4.71 -10.12
C LEU A 13 -6.04 -4.62 -8.60
N GLY A 14 -6.82 -3.65 -8.14
CA GLY A 14 -7.10 -3.48 -6.71
C GLY A 14 -7.76 -4.70 -6.11
N GLU A 15 -8.76 -5.26 -6.80
CA GLU A 15 -9.47 -6.45 -6.34
C GLU A 15 -8.56 -7.66 -6.32
N GLY A 16 -7.68 -7.80 -7.34
CA GLY A 16 -6.71 -8.89 -7.39
C GLY A 16 -5.71 -8.85 -6.27
N VAL A 17 -5.18 -7.67 -5.96
CA VAL A 17 -4.27 -7.49 -4.83
C VAL A 17 -4.98 -7.81 -3.52
N GLY A 18 -6.22 -7.35 -3.36
CA GLY A 18 -7.03 -7.67 -2.17
C GLY A 18 -7.26 -9.16 -2.03
N GLU A 19 -7.50 -9.85 -3.12
CA GLU A 19 -7.71 -11.30 -3.13
C GLU A 19 -6.46 -12.04 -2.68
N LEU A 20 -5.28 -11.62 -3.21
CA LEU A 20 -4.01 -12.19 -2.78
C LEU A 20 -3.76 -11.93 -1.29
N ALA A 21 -4.03 -10.71 -0.84
CA ALA A 21 -3.81 -10.33 0.56
C ALA A 21 -4.69 -11.16 1.50
N ARG A 22 -5.95 -11.39 1.12
CA ARG A 22 -6.85 -12.18 1.95
C ARG A 22 -6.41 -13.63 2.09
N GLN A 23 -5.69 -14.16 1.10
CA GLN A 23 -5.10 -15.51 1.22
C GLN A 23 -4.05 -15.58 2.32
N MET A 24 -3.46 -14.45 2.68
CA MET A 24 -2.45 -14.37 3.74
C MET A 24 -3.06 -14.24 5.13
N LEU A 25 -4.36 -13.94 5.22
CA LEU A 25 -5.02 -13.78 6.51
C LEU A 25 -5.35 -15.13 7.12
N ILE A 26 -4.78 -15.42 8.28
CA ILE A 26 -5.05 -16.65 9.03
C ILE A 26 -5.99 -16.39 10.20
N ASN A 27 -6.36 -15.12 10.40
CA ASN A 27 -7.28 -14.70 11.46
C ASN A 27 -7.93 -13.36 11.06
N ASP A 28 -8.70 -12.78 11.96
CA ASP A 28 -9.39 -11.50 11.73
C ASP A 28 -8.58 -10.30 12.24
N GLY A 29 -7.25 -10.44 12.32
CA GLY A 29 -6.39 -9.40 12.88
C GLY A 29 -6.18 -8.18 12.00
N CYS A 30 -6.65 -8.21 10.75
CA CYS A 30 -6.52 -7.09 9.84
C CYS A 30 -7.70 -7.07 8.88
N LYS A 31 -8.35 -5.91 8.75
CA LYS A 31 -9.41 -5.73 7.75
C LYS A 31 -8.83 -5.03 6.53
N LEU A 32 -9.33 -5.42 5.37
CA LEU A 32 -8.90 -4.86 4.09
C LEU A 32 -10.10 -4.21 3.40
N ALA A 33 -9.89 -3.01 2.86
CA ALA A 33 -10.87 -2.35 2.02
C ALA A 33 -10.19 -1.92 0.72
N ILE A 34 -10.96 -1.85 -0.35
CA ILE A 34 -10.44 -1.56 -1.69
C ILE A 34 -11.16 -0.34 -2.25
N ALA A 35 -10.37 0.65 -2.70
CA ALA A 35 -10.87 1.81 -3.41
C ALA A 35 -10.15 1.84 -4.76
N ALA A 36 -10.74 1.23 -5.77
CA ALA A 36 -10.07 1.01 -7.04
C ALA A 36 -10.97 1.32 -8.22
N GLY A 37 -10.42 2.00 -9.23
CA GLY A 37 -11.13 2.37 -10.43
C GLY A 37 -12.14 3.48 -10.19
N ILE A 38 -12.84 3.85 -11.25
CA ILE A 38 -13.94 4.81 -11.22
C ILE A 38 -15.17 4.19 -11.86
N ASP A 39 -16.34 4.74 -11.55
CA ASP A 39 -17.63 4.19 -12.04
C ASP A 39 -17.99 4.80 -13.40
N ASP A 40 -17.08 4.70 -14.35
CA ASP A 40 -17.29 5.18 -15.71
C ASP A 40 -17.16 3.99 -16.64
N PRO A 41 -18.26 3.55 -17.30
CA PRO A 41 -18.22 2.37 -18.16
C PRO A 41 -17.33 2.56 -19.40
N ASP A 42 -17.13 3.80 -19.84
CA ASP A 42 -16.30 4.09 -21.01
C ASP A 42 -14.82 4.21 -20.68
N SER A 43 -14.51 4.59 -19.43
CA SER A 43 -13.13 4.77 -18.99
C SER A 43 -13.04 4.42 -17.50
N PRO A 44 -12.98 3.15 -17.15
CA PRO A 44 -13.01 2.72 -15.74
C PRO A 44 -11.67 2.89 -15.02
N ILE A 45 -10.67 3.45 -15.69
CA ILE A 45 -9.34 3.65 -15.13
C ILE A 45 -9.28 5.01 -14.45
N GLY A 46 -8.88 5.03 -13.20
CA GLY A 46 -8.74 6.26 -12.42
C GLY A 46 -8.98 6.00 -10.95
N THR A 47 -8.88 7.06 -10.14
CA THR A 47 -9.15 7.00 -8.71
C THR A 47 -10.22 8.03 -8.34
N ASP A 48 -11.06 7.67 -7.37
CA ASP A 48 -12.16 8.52 -6.91
C ASP A 48 -11.95 8.83 -5.43
N PRO A 49 -11.74 10.10 -5.06
CA PRO A 49 -11.55 10.47 -3.64
C PRO A 49 -12.69 10.01 -2.73
N LEU A 50 -13.92 9.99 -3.22
CA LEU A 50 -15.06 9.54 -2.41
C LEU A 50 -14.98 8.06 -2.11
N LYS A 51 -14.55 7.25 -3.09
CA LYS A 51 -14.33 5.81 -2.85
C LYS A 51 -13.22 5.59 -1.82
N VAL A 52 -12.14 6.37 -1.91
CA VAL A 52 -11.04 6.28 -0.95
C VAL A 52 -11.54 6.64 0.44
N MET A 53 -12.30 7.73 0.56
CA MET A 53 -12.87 8.16 1.83
C MET A 53 -13.75 7.06 2.44
N GLU A 54 -14.65 6.49 1.65
CA GLU A 54 -15.56 5.44 2.13
C GLU A 54 -14.81 4.19 2.55
N ALA A 55 -13.77 3.82 1.80
CA ALA A 55 -12.95 2.66 2.14
C ALA A 55 -12.22 2.87 3.47
N ILE A 56 -11.66 4.06 3.69
CA ILE A 56 -11.01 4.39 4.95
C ILE A 56 -12.02 4.33 6.10
N GLU A 57 -13.19 4.93 5.92
CA GLU A 57 -14.23 4.94 6.95
C GLU A 57 -14.67 3.52 7.32
N SER A 58 -14.72 2.63 6.33
CA SER A 58 -15.19 1.26 6.55
C SER A 58 -14.25 0.43 7.43
N VAL A 59 -12.98 0.83 7.55
CA VAL A 59 -11.97 0.11 8.35
C VAL A 59 -11.33 1.00 9.42
N ALA A 60 -12.00 2.10 9.78
CA ALA A 60 -11.44 3.07 10.74
C ALA A 60 -11.69 2.70 12.21
N ASP A 61 -12.30 1.56 12.48
CA ASP A 61 -12.54 1.05 13.83
C ASP A 61 -11.27 0.38 14.40
N THR A 62 -10.16 1.10 14.31
CA THR A 62 -8.84 0.59 14.67
C THR A 62 -7.93 1.75 15.08
N ASP A 63 -6.72 1.46 15.53
CA ASP A 63 -5.74 2.48 15.91
C ASP A 63 -5.18 3.21 14.69
N HIS A 64 -4.91 2.48 13.60
CA HIS A 64 -4.32 3.04 12.39
C HIS A 64 -4.88 2.39 11.13
N VAL A 65 -4.99 3.20 10.08
CA VAL A 65 -5.34 2.73 8.74
C VAL A 65 -4.16 3.04 7.82
N LEU A 66 -3.62 2.01 7.19
CA LEU A 66 -2.50 2.15 6.26
C LEU A 66 -3.02 2.09 4.83
N VAL A 67 -2.72 3.12 4.05
CA VAL A 67 -3.14 3.20 2.65
C VAL A 67 -1.99 2.78 1.76
N MET A 68 -2.24 1.74 0.96
CA MET A 68 -1.34 1.26 -0.08
C MET A 68 -1.87 1.75 -1.42
N MET A 69 -0.97 2.18 -2.30
CA MET A 69 -1.39 2.79 -3.58
C MET A 69 -0.47 2.35 -4.70
N ASP A 70 -1.00 2.37 -5.94
CA ASP A 70 -0.22 1.92 -7.09
C ASP A 70 0.71 3.01 -7.66
N ILE A 71 0.17 4.13 -8.11
CA ILE A 71 0.98 5.17 -8.74
C ILE A 71 0.54 6.57 -8.26
N GLY A 72 1.29 7.58 -8.68
CA GLY A 72 1.24 8.92 -8.10
C GLY A 72 -0.11 9.62 -8.02
N SER A 73 -1.01 9.44 -9.01
CA SER A 73 -2.30 10.11 -8.94
C SER A 73 -3.21 9.53 -7.86
N ALA A 74 -2.94 8.31 -7.40
CA ALA A 74 -3.64 7.75 -6.25
C ALA A 74 -3.32 8.52 -4.97
N LEU A 75 -2.12 9.09 -4.88
CA LEU A 75 -1.74 9.95 -3.76
C LEU A 75 -2.63 11.19 -3.70
N LEU A 76 -2.84 11.86 -4.85
CA LEU A 76 -3.69 13.06 -4.88
C LEU A 76 -5.13 12.76 -4.45
N SER A 77 -5.70 11.66 -4.94
CA SER A 77 -7.05 11.25 -4.54
C SER A 77 -7.12 10.93 -3.05
N THR A 78 -6.08 10.29 -2.52
CA THR A 78 -6.02 9.95 -1.09
C THR A 78 -5.90 11.22 -0.26
N GLU A 79 -5.06 12.17 -0.65
CA GLU A 79 -4.93 13.44 0.06
C GLU A 79 -6.24 14.22 0.06
N THR A 80 -6.96 14.21 -1.06
CA THR A 80 -8.28 14.85 -1.14
C THR A 80 -9.26 14.14 -0.19
N ALA A 81 -9.23 12.81 -0.15
CA ALA A 81 -10.09 12.06 0.76
C ALA A 81 -9.79 12.40 2.21
N LEU A 82 -8.52 12.58 2.58
CA LEU A 82 -8.15 12.93 3.95
C LEU A 82 -8.74 14.28 4.36
N GLU A 83 -8.84 15.23 3.42
CA GLU A 83 -9.44 16.54 3.70
C GLU A 83 -10.95 16.45 3.93
N LEU A 84 -11.60 15.44 3.32
CA LEU A 84 -13.04 15.23 3.45
C LEU A 84 -13.42 14.41 4.68
N LEU A 85 -12.47 13.68 5.24
CA LEU A 85 -12.71 12.82 6.41
C LEU A 85 -12.85 13.64 7.70
N ASP A 86 -13.56 13.06 8.67
CA ASP A 86 -13.53 13.55 10.04
C ASP A 86 -12.06 13.62 10.50
N PRO A 87 -11.63 14.75 11.12
CA PRO A 87 -10.23 14.89 11.56
C PRO A 87 -9.74 13.77 12.47
N ASN A 88 -10.63 13.21 13.28
CA ASN A 88 -10.26 12.10 14.17
C ASN A 88 -9.92 10.83 13.38
N ILE A 89 -10.60 10.61 12.26
CA ILE A 89 -10.31 9.48 11.38
C ILE A 89 -9.05 9.78 10.58
N ALA A 90 -8.94 10.96 9.99
CA ALA A 90 -7.78 11.35 9.21
C ALA A 90 -6.48 11.23 10.01
N ALA A 91 -6.52 11.51 11.30
CA ALA A 91 -5.35 11.42 12.17
C ALA A 91 -4.81 9.99 12.32
N LYS A 92 -5.64 8.98 12.04
CA LYS A 92 -5.22 7.57 12.12
C LYS A 92 -4.58 7.07 10.84
N VAL A 93 -4.70 7.82 9.74
CA VAL A 93 -4.30 7.35 8.40
C VAL A 93 -2.83 7.60 8.16
N ARG A 94 -2.15 6.59 7.64
CA ARG A 94 -0.77 6.68 7.17
C ARG A 94 -0.71 6.24 5.72
N LEU A 95 0.06 6.94 4.92
CA LEU A 95 0.28 6.61 3.51
C LEU A 95 1.61 5.89 3.39
N CYS A 96 1.68 4.84 2.59
CA CYS A 96 2.87 4.02 2.50
C CYS A 96 3.45 4.03 1.09
N ALA A 97 4.74 4.36 1.00
CA ALA A 97 5.50 4.30 -0.25
C ALA A 97 6.14 2.92 -0.37
N ALA A 98 5.41 1.98 -0.95
CA ALA A 98 5.86 0.60 -1.13
C ALA A 98 5.30 0.06 -2.44
N PRO A 99 5.91 -0.98 -3.02
CA PRO A 99 5.32 -1.63 -4.19
C PRO A 99 3.96 -2.22 -3.82
N LEU A 100 2.97 -1.99 -4.67
CA LEU A 100 1.58 -2.29 -4.31
C LEU A 100 1.35 -3.76 -3.97
N VAL A 101 1.81 -4.68 -4.80
CA VAL A 101 1.54 -6.11 -4.60
C VAL A 101 2.34 -6.63 -3.42
N GLU A 102 3.64 -6.55 -3.51
CA GLU A 102 4.54 -7.08 -2.48
C GLU A 102 4.34 -6.39 -1.14
N GLY A 103 4.21 -5.06 -1.18
CA GLY A 103 4.02 -4.26 0.04
C GLY A 103 2.72 -4.57 0.73
N THR A 104 1.63 -4.74 -0.04
CA THR A 104 0.33 -5.06 0.55
C THR A 104 0.34 -6.44 1.21
N LEU A 105 0.96 -7.43 0.56
CA LEU A 105 1.05 -8.76 1.14
C LEU A 105 1.85 -8.76 2.44
N ALA A 106 3.00 -8.09 2.44
CA ALA A 106 3.84 -7.99 3.65
C ALA A 106 3.12 -7.23 4.76
N ALA A 107 2.46 -6.12 4.43
CA ALA A 107 1.71 -5.32 5.40
C ALA A 107 0.56 -6.12 6.00
N THR A 108 -0.14 -6.90 5.18
CA THR A 108 -1.26 -7.72 5.65
C THR A 108 -0.80 -8.75 6.68
N VAL A 109 0.28 -9.47 6.39
CA VAL A 109 0.84 -10.46 7.32
C VAL A 109 1.29 -9.77 8.61
N SER A 110 2.02 -8.68 8.50
CA SER A 110 2.54 -7.93 9.65
C SER A 110 1.39 -7.41 10.53
N ALA A 111 0.37 -6.81 9.91
CA ALA A 111 -0.79 -6.29 10.64
C ALA A 111 -1.59 -7.42 11.31
N ALA A 112 -1.78 -8.54 10.60
CA ALA A 112 -2.55 -9.66 11.13
C ALA A 112 -1.88 -10.33 12.33
N THR A 113 -0.56 -10.22 12.44
CA THR A 113 0.18 -10.75 13.59
C THR A 113 0.28 -9.76 14.75
N GLY A 114 -0.38 -8.61 14.64
CA GLY A 114 -0.45 -7.64 15.73
C GLY A 114 0.68 -6.63 15.80
N SER A 115 1.46 -6.49 14.73
CA SER A 115 2.55 -5.50 14.69
C SER A 115 2.00 -4.08 14.76
N ASP A 116 2.80 -3.17 15.34
CA ASP A 116 2.42 -1.75 15.37
C ASP A 116 2.58 -1.12 13.98
N ILE A 117 2.07 0.11 13.84
CA ILE A 117 2.05 0.79 12.54
C ILE A 117 3.46 0.98 11.95
N ASP A 118 4.44 1.29 12.78
CA ASP A 118 5.79 1.54 12.29
C ASP A 118 6.42 0.27 11.73
N LYS A 119 6.18 -0.87 12.38
CA LYS A 119 6.66 -2.16 11.89
C LYS A 119 5.93 -2.58 10.62
N VAL A 120 4.62 -2.37 10.55
CA VAL A 120 3.85 -2.70 9.35
C VAL A 120 4.37 -1.90 8.15
N ILE A 121 4.62 -0.60 8.33
CA ILE A 121 5.17 0.25 7.27
C ILE A 121 6.56 -0.24 6.85
N ALA A 122 7.43 -0.54 7.82
CA ALA A 122 8.78 -1.03 7.53
C ALA A 122 8.74 -2.35 6.75
N ASP A 123 7.90 -3.28 7.15
CA ASP A 123 7.75 -4.56 6.47
C ASP A 123 7.26 -4.36 5.03
N ALA A 124 6.30 -3.45 4.83
CA ALA A 124 5.79 -3.14 3.49
C ALA A 124 6.89 -2.54 2.60
N GLN A 125 7.67 -1.60 3.14
CA GLN A 125 8.72 -0.93 2.37
C GLN A 125 9.87 -1.87 2.04
N ASN A 126 10.11 -2.87 2.87
CA ASN A 126 11.18 -3.86 2.67
C ASN A 126 10.69 -5.10 1.91
N ALA A 127 9.49 -5.09 1.38
CA ALA A 127 8.85 -6.27 0.81
C ALA A 127 9.56 -6.83 -0.44
N LEU A 128 10.38 -6.01 -1.11
CA LEU A 128 11.14 -6.47 -2.28
C LEU A 128 12.34 -7.34 -1.91
N GLU A 129 12.73 -7.36 -0.65
CA GLU A 129 13.93 -8.08 -0.21
C GLU A 129 13.86 -9.56 -0.54
N ALA A 130 12.68 -10.18 -0.40
CA ALA A 130 12.52 -11.60 -0.72
C ALA A 130 12.84 -11.89 -2.18
N LYS A 131 12.42 -11.02 -3.11
CA LYS A 131 12.76 -11.16 -4.53
C LYS A 131 14.24 -10.97 -4.78
N ARG A 132 14.85 -9.99 -4.11
CA ARG A 132 16.28 -9.73 -4.26
C ARG A 132 17.09 -10.95 -3.85
N VAL A 133 16.75 -11.56 -2.72
CA VAL A 133 17.43 -12.75 -2.23
C VAL A 133 17.27 -13.90 -3.23
N GLN A 134 16.04 -14.12 -3.71
CA GLN A 134 15.78 -15.21 -4.64
C GLN A 134 16.52 -15.04 -5.97
N LEU A 135 16.74 -13.79 -6.40
CA LEU A 135 17.44 -13.48 -7.64
C LEU A 135 18.96 -13.44 -7.45
N GLY A 136 19.46 -13.65 -6.23
CA GLY A 136 20.88 -13.56 -5.94
C GLY A 136 21.38 -12.14 -5.78
N LEU A 137 20.48 -11.17 -5.64
CA LEU A 137 20.80 -9.76 -5.42
C LEU A 137 20.58 -9.43 -3.95
N ASP A 138 21.39 -8.54 -3.40
CA ASP A 138 21.10 -8.00 -2.07
C ASP A 138 20.96 -6.47 -2.16
N ALA A 139 20.36 -5.89 -1.12
CA ALA A 139 20.09 -4.46 -1.09
C ALA A 139 21.37 -3.63 -1.20
N ARG A 140 22.48 -4.13 -0.69
CA ARG A 140 23.74 -3.45 -0.74
C ARG A 140 24.26 -3.36 -2.19
N GLN A 141 24.15 -4.43 -2.95
CA GLN A 141 24.58 -4.44 -4.35
C GLN A 141 23.76 -3.48 -5.18
N GLU A 142 22.46 -3.42 -4.96
CA GLU A 142 21.58 -2.50 -5.68
C GLU A 142 21.78 -1.05 -5.25
N ALA A 143 22.16 -0.82 -4.01
CA ALA A 143 22.40 0.52 -3.50
C ALA A 143 23.71 1.10 -3.97
N SER A 144 24.66 0.26 -4.41
CA SER A 144 25.97 0.72 -4.87
C SER A 144 25.83 1.49 -6.18
N PRO A 145 26.40 2.72 -6.29
CA PRO A 145 26.41 3.44 -7.57
C PRO A 145 27.22 2.63 -8.58
N GLN A 146 26.68 2.49 -9.66
CA GLN A 146 27.42 1.90 -10.75
C GLN A 146 28.34 2.93 -11.28
N PRO A 147 29.12 3.18 -11.13
CA PRO A 147 29.72 4.26 -11.27
C PRO A 147 29.62 4.77 -12.37
N GLN A 148 28.85 4.44 -11.60
CA GLN A 148 28.62 4.84 -12.09
C GLN A 148 28.68 5.27 -12.72
N THR A 149 28.84 5.07 -12.23
CA THR A 149 28.98 5.41 -12.67
C THR A 149 29.29 5.85 -12.87
N ASP A 150 29.47 5.73 -12.39
CA ASP A 150 29.87 6.02 -12.62
C ASP A 150 30.22 6.37 -12.79
N ASP A 151 30.49 6.23 -12.33
CA ASP A 151 30.92 6.37 -12.62
C ASP A 151 31.22 6.60 -12.94
N GLU A 152 31.48 6.53 -12.45
CA GLU A 152 31.79 6.56 -12.83
C GLU A 152 31.89 6.67 -13.20
N THR A 153 32.27 6.67 -12.86
CA THR A 153 32.41 6.56 -13.26
C THR A 153 32.64 6.41 -13.38
N HIS A 154 33.10 6.16 -12.78
CA HIS A 154 33.37 5.84 -13.07
C HIS A 154 33.27 5.89 -13.49
N GLU A 155 33.24 6.10 -13.06
CA GLU A 155 33.22 5.96 -13.49
C GLU A 155 33.16 5.63 -13.82
#